data_4ef5fd9460d99265d4477ea9332966c8
#
_entry.id   4ef5fd9460d99265d4477ea9332966c8
#
_cell.length_a   1.000
_cell.length_b   1.000
_cell.length_c   1.000
_cell.angle_alpha   90.00
_cell.angle_beta   90.00
_cell.angle_gamma   90.00
#
_symmetry.space_group_name_H-M   'P 1'
#
loop_
_entity.id
_entity.type
_entity.pdbx_description
1 polymer ?
#
loop_
_entity_poly.entity_id
_entity_poly.type
_entity_poly.pdbx_seq_one_letter_code
_entity_poly.pdbx_strand_id
1 'polypeptide(L)'
;MEVHMDTEQLLSFKLTDIDDGHEIHVTLVYASTDRHTRIALWDDLYTIATTMTSLGLVSGDFNVIIDDLEKYGGFPVQFNETEDFIHCINTCQLTDLGFKGSMYTWWNGRSNAGCIFKRLDRYLGNQALQDLFPNLEVEHLIKQGSDHSPLVITSGVDRNPIKKAFRFLNFWVKHEAFQKVVAKNWQEDHSIDPFFNFHNKHKRVSKALSKWSKDSYGDIFRQIDTLAEVVQNHEQEFENNPTSTSRERLQKDKISKEMADHEVPG
;
A
#
# COMPACT_ATOMS: atom_id res chain seq x y z
N MET A 1 15.13 -14.88 -2.98
CA MET A 1 13.68 -15.13 -3.11
C MET A 1 13.50 -16.47 -3.82
N GLU A 2 12.75 -17.36 -3.22
CA GLU A 2 12.45 -18.71 -3.73
C GLU A 2 10.94 -18.87 -3.79
N VAL A 3 10.39 -19.16 -4.97
CA VAL A 3 8.93 -19.35 -5.16
C VAL A 3 8.57 -20.76 -4.77
N HIS A 4 7.57 -20.93 -3.92
CA HIS A 4 7.07 -22.21 -3.44
C HIS A 4 5.77 -22.62 -4.12
N MET A 5 4.87 -21.68 -4.38
CA MET A 5 3.59 -21.92 -5.02
C MET A 5 3.20 -20.69 -5.84
N ASP A 6 2.68 -20.94 -7.04
CA ASP A 6 2.17 -19.93 -7.95
C ASP A 6 0.89 -20.47 -8.58
N THR A 7 -0.25 -19.88 -8.26
CA THR A 7 -1.58 -20.27 -8.74
C THR A 7 -2.33 -19.05 -9.29
N GLU A 8 -3.53 -19.23 -9.80
CA GLU A 8 -4.34 -18.12 -10.30
C GLU A 8 -4.75 -17.12 -9.19
N GLN A 9 -4.74 -17.54 -7.90
CA GLN A 9 -5.24 -16.74 -6.78
C GLN A 9 -4.18 -16.42 -5.73
N LEU A 10 -3.00 -17.05 -5.77
CA LEU A 10 -1.92 -16.76 -4.83
C LEU A 10 -0.53 -16.96 -5.43
N LEU A 11 0.41 -16.19 -4.88
CA LEU A 11 1.85 -16.37 -5.09
C LEU A 11 2.53 -16.48 -3.72
N SER A 12 3.13 -17.64 -3.43
CA SER A 12 3.86 -17.87 -2.19
C SER A 12 5.35 -18.02 -2.44
N PHE A 13 6.15 -17.28 -1.68
CA PHE A 13 7.61 -17.30 -1.80
C PHE A 13 8.29 -17.07 -0.46
N LYS A 14 9.55 -17.47 -0.40
CA LYS A 14 10.43 -17.26 0.74
C LYS A 14 11.35 -16.08 0.51
N LEU A 15 11.41 -15.19 1.48
CA LEU A 15 12.41 -14.13 1.60
C LEU A 15 13.41 -14.53 2.66
N THR A 16 14.70 -14.30 2.40
CA THR A 16 15.77 -14.44 3.38
C THR A 16 16.39 -13.07 3.60
N ASP A 17 16.43 -12.61 4.84
CA ASP A 17 17.14 -11.39 5.20
C ASP A 17 18.64 -11.60 4.99
N ILE A 18 19.29 -10.65 4.33
CA ILE A 18 20.72 -10.74 3.98
C ILE A 18 21.59 -10.49 5.22
N ASP A 19 21.10 -9.70 6.17
CA ASP A 19 21.88 -9.26 7.31
C ASP A 19 21.92 -10.28 8.45
N ASP A 20 20.77 -10.91 8.75
CA ASP A 20 20.63 -11.81 9.90
C ASP A 20 20.23 -13.25 9.51
N GLY A 21 19.93 -13.50 8.23
CA GLY A 21 19.57 -14.81 7.71
C GLY A 21 18.16 -15.29 8.08
N HIS A 22 17.31 -14.44 8.68
CA HIS A 22 15.93 -14.81 8.96
C HIS A 22 15.14 -15.08 7.68
N GLU A 23 14.36 -16.15 7.71
CA GLU A 23 13.50 -16.55 6.60
C GLU A 23 12.04 -16.19 6.92
N ILE A 24 11.39 -15.49 5.99
CA ILE A 24 9.98 -15.13 6.06
C ILE A 24 9.28 -15.69 4.83
N HIS A 25 8.24 -16.48 5.05
CA HIS A 25 7.33 -16.90 3.99
C HIS A 25 6.27 -15.82 3.79
N VAL A 26 6.17 -15.34 2.56
CA VAL A 26 5.17 -14.33 2.16
C VAL A 26 4.27 -14.97 1.12
N THR A 27 2.96 -14.89 1.37
CA THR A 27 1.94 -15.32 0.43
C THR A 27 1.09 -14.11 0.05
N LEU A 28 1.10 -13.76 -1.23
CA LEU A 28 0.26 -12.71 -1.80
C LEU A 28 -1.00 -13.34 -2.37
N VAL A 29 -2.15 -12.78 -2.03
CA VAL A 29 -3.47 -13.30 -2.41
C VAL A 29 -4.21 -12.29 -3.29
N TYR A 30 -4.81 -12.80 -4.36
CA TYR A 30 -5.83 -12.11 -5.15
C TYR A 30 -6.97 -13.10 -5.40
N ALA A 31 -7.87 -13.18 -4.44
CA ALA A 31 -8.94 -14.18 -4.43
C ALA A 31 -10.02 -13.89 -5.48
N SER A 32 -10.62 -14.93 -6.03
CA SER A 32 -11.78 -14.83 -6.91
C SER A 32 -12.97 -14.17 -6.19
N THR A 33 -13.75 -13.37 -6.90
CA THR A 33 -15.03 -12.86 -6.41
C THR A 33 -16.09 -13.96 -6.27
N ASP A 34 -15.92 -15.09 -7.00
CA ASP A 34 -16.82 -16.24 -6.89
C ASP A 34 -16.43 -17.14 -5.73
N ARG A 35 -17.40 -17.43 -4.84
CA ARG A 35 -17.19 -18.26 -3.66
C ARG A 35 -16.65 -19.66 -3.97
N HIS A 36 -17.21 -20.32 -4.99
CA HIS A 36 -16.84 -21.69 -5.31
C HIS A 36 -15.42 -21.78 -5.86
N THR A 37 -15.00 -20.80 -6.63
CA THR A 37 -13.63 -20.68 -7.12
C THR A 37 -12.64 -20.41 -5.98
N ARG A 38 -13.06 -19.64 -4.94
CA ARG A 38 -12.21 -19.40 -3.75
C ARG A 38 -11.93 -20.64 -2.91
N ILE A 39 -12.69 -21.71 -3.02
CA ILE A 39 -12.41 -22.97 -2.27
C ILE A 39 -11.01 -23.48 -2.59
N ALA A 40 -10.58 -23.41 -3.85
CA ALA A 40 -9.24 -23.82 -4.23
C ALA A 40 -8.14 -22.99 -3.52
N LEU A 41 -8.38 -21.70 -3.34
CA LEU A 41 -7.47 -20.83 -2.57
C LEU A 41 -7.33 -21.29 -1.11
N TRP A 42 -8.44 -21.69 -0.48
CA TRP A 42 -8.39 -22.18 0.91
C TRP A 42 -7.59 -23.48 1.01
N ASP A 43 -7.73 -24.39 0.06
CA ASP A 43 -6.96 -25.64 -0.02
C ASP A 43 -5.46 -25.38 -0.24
N ASP A 44 -5.12 -24.40 -1.08
CA ASP A 44 -3.74 -23.96 -1.29
C ASP A 44 -3.15 -23.38 -0.01
N LEU A 45 -3.88 -22.52 0.71
CA LEU A 45 -3.44 -21.96 2.00
C LEU A 45 -3.25 -23.04 3.07
N TYR A 46 -4.12 -24.07 3.14
CA TYR A 46 -3.90 -25.23 4.03
C TYR A 46 -2.62 -25.96 3.68
N THR A 47 -2.37 -26.18 2.40
CA THR A 47 -1.14 -26.86 1.94
C THR A 47 0.10 -26.08 2.34
N ILE A 48 0.08 -24.76 2.15
CA ILE A 48 1.15 -23.87 2.57
C ILE A 48 1.33 -23.92 4.09
N ALA A 49 0.26 -23.79 4.87
CA ALA A 49 0.31 -23.79 6.33
C ALA A 49 0.88 -25.11 6.90
N THR A 50 0.62 -26.26 6.27
CA THR A 50 1.16 -27.56 6.71
C THR A 50 2.65 -27.73 6.41
N THR A 51 3.18 -27.02 5.43
CA THR A 51 4.59 -27.07 5.03
C THR A 51 5.44 -25.98 5.69
N MET A 52 4.81 -24.91 6.15
CA MET A 52 5.48 -23.78 6.79
C MET A 52 5.75 -24.03 8.28
N THR A 53 7.01 -24.20 8.62
CA THR A 53 7.49 -24.26 10.02
C THR A 53 8.07 -22.93 10.51
N SER A 54 8.05 -21.87 9.68
CA SER A 54 8.72 -20.59 9.91
C SER A 54 7.72 -19.42 9.93
N LEU A 55 8.26 -18.20 9.94
CA LEU A 55 7.50 -16.95 9.92
C LEU A 55 6.59 -16.87 8.70
N GLY A 56 5.30 -16.71 8.91
CA GLY A 56 4.31 -16.68 7.82
C GLY A 56 3.52 -15.38 7.80
N LEU A 57 3.55 -14.70 6.64
CA LEU A 57 2.76 -13.52 6.33
C LEU A 57 1.89 -13.80 5.10
N VAL A 58 0.58 -13.64 5.23
CA VAL A 58 -0.37 -13.78 4.11
C VAL A 58 -1.07 -12.44 3.93
N SER A 59 -1.07 -11.89 2.73
CA SER A 59 -1.69 -10.58 2.48
C SER A 59 -2.30 -10.47 1.09
N GLY A 60 -3.26 -9.59 0.94
CA GLY A 60 -3.88 -9.26 -0.35
C GLY A 60 -5.38 -9.09 -0.26
N ASP A 61 -6.02 -9.15 -1.42
CA ASP A 61 -7.47 -9.09 -1.59
C ASP A 61 -8.07 -10.49 -1.47
N PHE A 62 -8.78 -10.74 -0.38
CA PHE A 62 -9.47 -12.02 -0.13
C PHE A 62 -10.87 -12.07 -0.75
N ASN A 63 -11.38 -10.95 -1.27
CA ASN A 63 -12.73 -10.81 -1.84
C ASN A 63 -13.86 -11.32 -0.93
N VAL A 64 -13.63 -11.31 0.38
CA VAL A 64 -14.57 -11.73 1.42
C VAL A 64 -14.34 -10.94 2.71
N ILE A 65 -15.40 -10.70 3.46
CA ILE A 65 -15.34 -10.07 4.79
C ILE A 65 -15.44 -11.13 5.89
N ILE A 66 -15.01 -10.79 7.10
CA ILE A 66 -15.13 -11.66 8.29
C ILE A 66 -16.42 -11.36 9.07
N ASP A 67 -16.82 -10.10 9.12
CA ASP A 67 -17.95 -9.63 9.92
C ASP A 67 -18.82 -8.65 9.09
N ASP A 68 -20.13 -8.61 9.38
CA ASP A 68 -21.05 -7.68 8.74
C ASP A 68 -20.69 -6.20 8.98
N LEU A 69 -19.99 -5.90 10.08
CA LEU A 69 -19.46 -4.55 10.37
C LEU A 69 -18.42 -4.09 9.36
N GLU A 70 -17.77 -5.03 8.66
CA GLU A 70 -16.78 -4.74 7.61
C GLU A 70 -17.42 -4.39 6.26
N LYS A 71 -18.73 -4.16 6.24
CA LYS A 71 -19.47 -3.79 5.04
C LYS A 71 -20.45 -2.67 5.32
N TYR A 72 -20.48 -1.71 4.39
CA TYR A 72 -21.53 -0.70 4.31
C TYR A 72 -22.28 -0.80 2.98
N GLY A 73 -23.59 -0.77 3.02
CA GLY A 73 -24.47 -0.76 1.85
C GLY A 73 -24.62 -2.09 1.12
N GLY A 74 -25.49 -2.12 0.12
CA GLY A 74 -25.83 -3.32 -0.65
C GLY A 74 -26.67 -4.33 0.13
N PHE A 75 -26.73 -5.58 -0.37
CA PHE A 75 -27.47 -6.67 0.26
C PHE A 75 -26.69 -7.26 1.45
N PRO A 76 -27.37 -7.85 2.46
CA PRO A 76 -26.73 -8.59 3.54
C PRO A 76 -25.76 -9.64 3.01
N VAL A 77 -24.69 -9.90 3.78
CA VAL A 77 -23.70 -10.92 3.40
C VAL A 77 -24.28 -12.31 3.63
N GLN A 78 -23.92 -13.23 2.74
CA GLN A 78 -24.27 -14.63 2.95
C GLN A 78 -23.31 -15.25 3.97
N PHE A 79 -23.88 -15.72 5.08
CA PHE A 79 -23.13 -16.29 6.21
C PHE A 79 -22.11 -17.36 5.79
N ASN A 80 -22.45 -18.20 4.83
CA ASN A 80 -21.58 -19.28 4.36
C ASN A 80 -20.26 -18.81 3.75
N GLU A 81 -20.21 -17.60 3.13
CA GLU A 81 -18.96 -17.06 2.54
C GLU A 81 -17.96 -16.70 3.62
N THR A 82 -18.46 -16.08 4.68
CA THR A 82 -17.68 -15.66 5.85
C THR A 82 -17.16 -16.86 6.64
N GLU A 83 -17.99 -17.91 6.80
CA GLU A 83 -17.59 -19.14 7.51
C GLU A 83 -16.40 -19.82 6.86
N ASP A 84 -16.39 -19.99 5.53
CA ASP A 84 -15.29 -20.64 4.81
C ASP A 84 -13.97 -19.93 5.09
N PHE A 85 -13.98 -18.61 5.07
CA PHE A 85 -12.80 -17.78 5.32
C PHE A 85 -12.33 -17.84 6.78
N ILE A 86 -13.24 -17.71 7.74
CA ILE A 86 -12.92 -17.85 9.17
C ILE A 86 -12.35 -19.22 9.45
N HIS A 87 -12.95 -20.27 8.88
CA HIS A 87 -12.45 -21.64 9.03
C HIS A 87 -11.02 -21.76 8.49
N CYS A 88 -10.75 -21.17 7.30
CA CYS A 88 -9.41 -21.15 6.72
C CYS A 88 -8.40 -20.45 7.64
N ILE A 89 -8.70 -19.25 8.11
CA ILE A 89 -7.82 -18.50 9.02
C ILE A 89 -7.49 -19.31 10.28
N ASN A 90 -8.50 -19.89 10.91
CA ASN A 90 -8.34 -20.65 12.15
C ASN A 90 -7.52 -21.94 11.92
N THR A 91 -7.80 -22.66 10.83
CA THR A 91 -7.11 -23.93 10.52
C THR A 91 -5.64 -23.67 10.14
N CYS A 92 -5.35 -22.59 9.43
CA CYS A 92 -4.00 -22.16 9.11
C CYS A 92 -3.27 -21.48 10.28
N GLN A 93 -3.92 -21.33 11.45
CA GLN A 93 -3.38 -20.65 12.63
C GLN A 93 -2.90 -19.22 12.32
N LEU A 94 -3.62 -18.53 11.46
CA LEU A 94 -3.38 -17.14 11.10
C LEU A 94 -4.20 -16.21 11.99
N THR A 95 -3.69 -15.03 12.20
CA THR A 95 -4.36 -13.95 12.93
C THR A 95 -4.38 -12.71 12.06
N ASP A 96 -5.53 -12.02 11.99
CA ASP A 96 -5.61 -10.68 11.38
C ASP A 96 -4.76 -9.71 12.21
N LEU A 97 -3.78 -9.05 11.59
CA LEU A 97 -2.87 -8.12 12.27
C LEU A 97 -3.51 -6.78 12.63
N GLY A 98 -4.80 -6.63 12.32
CA GLY A 98 -5.51 -5.37 12.53
C GLY A 98 -5.13 -4.31 11.51
N PHE A 99 -5.51 -3.07 11.79
CA PHE A 99 -5.19 -1.93 10.89
C PHE A 99 -5.28 -0.60 11.63
N LYS A 100 -4.62 0.41 11.04
CA LYS A 100 -4.83 1.85 11.29
C LYS A 100 -5.43 2.48 10.04
N GLY A 101 -6.15 3.58 10.19
CA GLY A 101 -6.80 4.28 9.07
C GLY A 101 -8.23 3.81 8.84
N SER A 102 -8.72 3.88 7.60
CA SER A 102 -10.06 3.51 7.19
C SER A 102 -10.33 2.02 7.38
N MET A 103 -11.51 1.66 7.90
CA MET A 103 -11.93 0.27 7.98
C MET A 103 -12.08 -0.35 6.59
N TYR A 104 -12.62 0.40 5.63
CA TYR A 104 -12.98 -0.12 4.32
C TYR A 104 -11.83 0.00 3.32
N THR A 105 -11.34 -1.13 2.85
CA THR A 105 -10.28 -1.19 1.85
C THR A 105 -10.78 -1.09 0.42
N TRP A 106 -12.05 -1.38 0.17
CA TRP A 106 -12.67 -1.35 -1.15
C TRP A 106 -13.96 -0.53 -1.22
N TRP A 107 -14.20 0.09 -2.37
CA TRP A 107 -15.42 0.86 -2.66
C TRP A 107 -15.85 0.65 -4.11
N ASN A 108 -17.17 0.45 -4.35
CA ASN A 108 -17.71 0.20 -5.69
C ASN A 108 -17.80 1.45 -6.59
N GLY A 109 -17.18 2.56 -6.24
CA GLY A 109 -17.13 3.80 -7.02
C GLY A 109 -18.45 4.60 -7.08
N ARG A 110 -19.55 4.14 -6.43
CA ARG A 110 -20.83 4.81 -6.51
C ARG A 110 -21.04 5.80 -5.38
N SER A 111 -21.49 7.02 -5.71
CA SER A 111 -21.79 8.10 -4.76
C SER A 111 -23.23 8.16 -4.28
N ASN A 112 -24.13 7.40 -4.90
CA ASN A 112 -25.56 7.40 -4.59
C ASN A 112 -25.92 6.33 -3.54
N ALA A 113 -27.22 6.08 -3.35
CA ALA A 113 -27.72 5.05 -2.43
C ALA A 113 -27.23 3.61 -2.74
N GLY A 114 -26.63 3.38 -3.93
CA GLY A 114 -25.97 2.13 -4.29
C GLY A 114 -24.49 2.06 -3.90
N CYS A 115 -24.01 2.96 -3.06
CA CYS A 115 -22.66 2.96 -2.52
C CYS A 115 -22.43 1.72 -1.65
N ILE A 116 -21.32 1.01 -1.89
CA ILE A 116 -20.93 -0.18 -1.12
C ILE A 116 -19.45 -0.02 -0.76
N PHE A 117 -19.14 -0.15 0.52
CA PHE A 117 -17.78 -0.27 1.04
C PHE A 117 -17.59 -1.63 1.68
N LYS A 118 -16.38 -2.21 1.57
CA LYS A 118 -16.01 -3.47 2.20
C LYS A 118 -14.55 -3.44 2.64
N ARG A 119 -14.21 -4.22 3.67
CA ARG A 119 -12.84 -4.56 4.02
C ARG A 119 -12.49 -5.91 3.39
N LEU A 120 -11.85 -5.88 2.24
CA LEU A 120 -11.48 -7.08 1.45
C LEU A 120 -10.01 -7.43 1.56
N ASP A 121 -9.16 -6.41 1.78
CA ASP A 121 -7.71 -6.53 1.83
C ASP A 121 -7.23 -6.65 3.28
N ARG A 122 -6.29 -7.56 3.54
CA ARG A 122 -5.80 -7.86 4.90
C ARG A 122 -4.34 -8.26 4.91
N TYR A 123 -3.74 -8.11 6.08
CA TYR A 123 -2.53 -8.79 6.49
C TYR A 123 -2.85 -9.79 7.59
N LEU A 124 -2.54 -11.06 7.34
CA LEU A 124 -2.67 -12.15 8.30
C LEU A 124 -1.26 -12.65 8.64
N GLY A 125 -1.00 -12.91 9.90
CA GLY A 125 0.29 -13.41 10.37
C GLY A 125 0.14 -14.62 11.28
N ASN A 126 1.10 -15.54 11.24
CA ASN A 126 1.16 -16.62 12.23
C ASN A 126 1.79 -16.13 13.55
N GLN A 127 1.71 -16.95 14.60
CA GLN A 127 2.23 -16.59 15.92
C GLN A 127 3.75 -16.33 15.89
N ALA A 128 4.50 -17.11 15.14
CA ALA A 128 5.95 -16.95 15.04
C ALA A 128 6.35 -15.59 14.46
N LEU A 129 5.60 -15.08 13.48
CA LEU A 129 5.81 -13.74 12.93
C LEU A 129 5.54 -12.65 13.97
N GLN A 130 4.46 -12.80 14.75
CA GLN A 130 4.08 -11.82 15.78
C GLN A 130 5.08 -11.82 16.95
N ASP A 131 5.63 -12.99 17.31
CA ASP A 131 6.64 -13.10 18.36
C ASP A 131 7.96 -12.43 17.98
N LEU A 132 8.36 -12.56 16.70
CA LEU A 132 9.57 -11.91 16.20
C LEU A 132 9.40 -10.40 15.99
N PHE A 133 8.23 -9.99 15.55
CA PHE A 133 7.88 -8.60 15.27
C PHE A 133 6.67 -8.13 16.11
N PRO A 134 6.83 -7.95 17.42
CA PRO A 134 5.71 -7.62 18.31
C PRO A 134 5.06 -6.25 18.04
N ASN A 135 5.73 -5.38 17.29
CA ASN A 135 5.27 -4.05 16.93
C ASN A 135 4.94 -3.94 15.44
N LEU A 136 4.34 -4.99 14.85
CA LEU A 136 3.81 -4.90 13.50
C LEU A 136 2.62 -3.97 13.47
N GLU A 137 2.64 -3.02 12.54
CA GLU A 137 1.54 -2.10 12.29
C GLU A 137 1.13 -2.18 10.84
N VAL A 138 -0.17 -2.36 10.58
CA VAL A 138 -0.76 -2.30 9.26
C VAL A 138 -1.50 -0.98 9.13
N GLU A 139 -1.27 -0.25 8.05
CA GLU A 139 -1.94 1.01 7.75
C GLU A 139 -2.68 0.89 6.41
N HIS A 140 -3.98 1.21 6.43
CA HIS A 140 -4.77 1.39 5.21
C HIS A 140 -4.59 2.82 4.73
N LEU A 141 -3.92 2.97 3.60
CA LEU A 141 -3.70 4.28 2.98
C LEU A 141 -4.94 4.72 2.19
N ILE A 142 -4.98 6.00 1.86
CA ILE A 142 -6.05 6.59 1.06
C ILE A 142 -6.03 6.01 -0.36
N LYS A 143 -7.22 5.69 -0.87
CA LYS A 143 -7.41 5.24 -2.26
C LYS A 143 -6.98 6.33 -3.24
N GLN A 144 -6.06 6.00 -4.14
CA GLN A 144 -5.56 6.91 -5.18
C GLN A 144 -5.72 6.25 -6.55
N GLY A 145 -6.68 6.73 -7.35
CA GLY A 145 -6.90 6.19 -8.70
C GLY A 145 -7.27 4.70 -8.76
N SER A 146 -7.67 4.11 -7.62
CA SER A 146 -8.07 2.72 -7.48
C SER A 146 -9.31 2.62 -6.59
N ASP A 147 -10.11 1.60 -6.78
CA ASP A 147 -11.22 1.23 -5.91
C ASP A 147 -10.75 0.52 -4.62
N HIS A 148 -9.48 0.11 -4.56
CA HIS A 148 -8.83 -0.45 -3.37
C HIS A 148 -7.89 0.55 -2.68
N SER A 149 -7.76 0.43 -1.36
CA SER A 149 -6.75 1.12 -0.55
C SER A 149 -5.42 0.37 -0.61
N PRO A 150 -4.28 1.04 -0.83
CA PRO A 150 -2.99 0.44 -0.57
C PRO A 150 -2.84 0.12 0.92
N LEU A 151 -2.26 -1.02 1.23
CA LEU A 151 -1.94 -1.45 2.59
C LEU A 151 -0.42 -1.43 2.79
N VAL A 152 0.02 -0.85 3.91
CA VAL A 152 1.44 -0.84 4.30
C VAL A 152 1.60 -1.55 5.62
N ILE A 153 2.53 -2.51 5.68
CA ILE A 153 2.94 -3.14 6.92
C ILE A 153 4.32 -2.62 7.33
N THR A 154 4.47 -2.22 8.59
CA THR A 154 5.73 -1.76 9.15
C THR A 154 6.06 -2.53 10.41
N SER A 155 7.33 -2.93 10.58
CA SER A 155 7.84 -3.42 11.84
C SER A 155 8.46 -2.24 12.59
N GLY A 156 7.96 -1.90 13.76
CA GLY A 156 8.40 -0.75 14.56
C GLY A 156 9.82 -0.85 15.12
N VAL A 157 10.76 -1.37 14.34
CA VAL A 157 12.18 -1.26 14.64
C VAL A 157 12.58 0.16 14.23
N ASP A 158 12.90 1.01 15.19
CA ASP A 158 13.52 2.31 14.98
C ASP A 158 14.86 2.14 14.23
N ARG A 159 14.76 1.95 12.92
CA ARG A 159 15.93 2.09 12.05
C ARG A 159 16.18 3.58 11.92
N ASN A 160 17.39 4.00 12.25
CA ASN A 160 17.86 5.36 11.94
C ASN A 160 17.37 5.78 10.57
N PRO A 161 16.81 6.99 10.40
CA PRO A 161 16.21 7.41 9.14
C PRO A 161 17.23 7.22 8.02
N ILE A 162 16.97 6.21 7.17
CA ILE A 162 17.79 5.96 5.98
C ILE A 162 17.74 7.24 5.18
N LYS A 163 18.88 7.84 4.90
CA LYS A 163 18.96 9.01 4.01
C LYS A 163 18.29 8.62 2.70
N LYS A 164 17.13 9.21 2.43
CA LYS A 164 16.40 8.94 1.19
C LYS A 164 17.33 9.20 0.01
N ALA A 165 17.52 8.19 -0.83
CA ALA A 165 18.28 8.33 -2.05
C ALA A 165 17.62 9.41 -2.94
N PHE A 166 18.44 10.11 -3.73
CA PHE A 166 17.92 11.04 -4.71
C PHE A 166 17.04 10.28 -5.71
N ARG A 167 15.79 10.75 -5.85
CA ARG A 167 14.84 10.22 -6.83
C ARG A 167 14.58 11.28 -7.89
N PHE A 168 14.89 10.96 -9.14
CA PHE A 168 14.58 11.80 -10.29
C PHE A 168 13.10 11.64 -10.65
N LEU A 169 12.41 12.75 -10.88
CA LEU A 169 11.01 12.75 -11.30
C LEU A 169 10.93 13.15 -12.77
N ASN A 170 10.38 12.27 -13.62
CA ASN A 170 10.39 12.42 -15.08
C ASN A 170 9.70 13.72 -15.57
N PHE A 171 8.71 14.21 -14.85
CA PHE A 171 8.01 15.43 -15.23
C PHE A 171 8.90 16.70 -15.14
N TRP A 172 9.98 16.68 -14.34
CA TRP A 172 10.91 17.81 -14.26
C TRP A 172 11.45 18.25 -15.61
N VAL A 173 11.62 17.28 -16.54
CA VAL A 173 12.15 17.55 -17.90
C VAL A 173 11.25 18.50 -18.68
N LYS A 174 9.95 18.52 -18.41
CA LYS A 174 8.96 19.37 -19.08
C LYS A 174 9.00 20.83 -18.60
N HIS A 175 9.61 21.08 -17.45
CA HIS A 175 9.67 22.45 -16.89
C HIS A 175 10.76 23.27 -17.58
N GLU A 176 10.42 24.50 -17.99
CA GLU A 176 11.33 25.39 -18.74
C GLU A 176 12.67 25.71 -18.04
N ALA A 177 12.66 25.73 -16.70
CA ALA A 177 13.87 25.97 -15.91
C ALA A 177 14.76 24.75 -15.74
N PHE A 178 14.27 23.51 -16.03
CA PHE A 178 15.01 22.29 -15.78
C PHE A 178 16.39 22.27 -16.45
N GLN A 179 16.41 22.54 -17.75
CA GLN A 179 17.66 22.54 -18.52
C GLN A 179 18.68 23.55 -17.99
N LYS A 180 18.21 24.72 -17.54
CA LYS A 180 19.06 25.79 -16.96
C LYS A 180 19.68 25.32 -15.64
N VAL A 181 18.90 24.61 -14.78
CA VAL A 181 19.39 24.06 -13.51
C VAL A 181 20.45 23.01 -13.77
N VAL A 182 20.21 22.09 -14.71
CA VAL A 182 21.18 21.04 -15.07
C VAL A 182 22.45 21.66 -15.64
N ALA A 183 22.35 22.51 -16.67
CA ALA A 183 23.49 23.14 -17.32
C ALA A 183 24.38 23.93 -16.34
N LYS A 184 23.74 24.70 -15.42
CA LYS A 184 24.48 25.46 -14.41
C LYS A 184 25.29 24.60 -13.46
N ASN A 185 24.84 23.35 -13.19
CA ASN A 185 25.46 22.47 -12.20
C ASN A 185 26.28 21.33 -12.86
N TRP A 186 26.26 21.21 -14.19
CA TRP A 186 27.07 20.27 -14.98
C TRP A 186 28.40 20.86 -15.42
N GLN A 187 29.08 21.59 -14.53
CA GLN A 187 30.35 22.23 -14.83
C GLN A 187 31.50 21.24 -14.83
N GLU A 188 32.59 21.58 -15.52
CA GLU A 188 33.78 20.76 -15.54
C GLU A 188 34.51 20.77 -14.19
N ASP A 189 34.96 19.60 -13.78
CA ASP A 189 35.85 19.40 -12.64
C ASP A 189 37.25 19.13 -13.15
N HIS A 190 38.28 19.65 -12.50
CA HIS A 190 39.67 19.54 -12.93
C HIS A 190 40.36 18.28 -12.35
N SER A 191 39.63 17.21 -12.04
CA SER A 191 40.23 15.95 -11.61
C SER A 191 40.72 15.13 -12.79
N ILE A 192 41.87 14.45 -12.62
CA ILE A 192 42.46 13.57 -13.64
C ILE A 192 41.60 12.31 -13.88
N ASP A 193 40.79 11.89 -12.88
CA ASP A 193 39.91 10.72 -12.99
C ASP A 193 38.56 11.08 -13.61
N PRO A 194 38.20 10.58 -14.79
CA PRO A 194 36.92 10.83 -15.43
C PRO A 194 35.71 10.32 -14.66
N PHE A 195 35.82 9.18 -13.96
CA PHE A 195 34.74 8.61 -13.16
C PHE A 195 34.45 9.47 -11.94
N PHE A 196 35.49 9.97 -11.28
CA PHE A 196 35.36 10.90 -10.16
C PHE A 196 34.70 12.22 -10.59
N ASN A 197 35.09 12.76 -11.75
CA ASN A 197 34.45 13.94 -12.33
C ASN A 197 32.97 13.71 -12.64
N PHE A 198 32.64 12.58 -13.25
CA PHE A 198 31.25 12.21 -13.52
C PHE A 198 30.42 12.10 -12.26
N HIS A 199 30.97 11.40 -11.24
CA HIS A 199 30.30 11.26 -9.94
C HIS A 199 30.01 12.61 -9.28
N ASN A 200 30.97 13.51 -9.27
CA ASN A 200 30.83 14.85 -8.70
C ASN A 200 29.80 15.70 -9.44
N LYS A 201 29.81 15.67 -10.79
CA LYS A 201 28.80 16.34 -11.61
C LYS A 201 27.40 15.82 -11.27
N HIS A 202 27.23 14.50 -11.22
CA HIS A 202 25.96 13.87 -10.91
C HIS A 202 25.47 14.25 -9.51
N LYS A 203 26.35 14.23 -8.49
CA LYS A 203 26.03 14.62 -7.12
C LYS A 203 25.62 16.09 -7.01
N ARG A 204 26.30 17.02 -7.72
CA ARG A 204 25.92 18.44 -7.76
C ARG A 204 24.57 18.65 -8.40
N VAL A 205 24.33 18.04 -9.57
CA VAL A 205 23.04 18.14 -10.28
C VAL A 205 21.90 17.56 -9.43
N SER A 206 22.09 16.39 -8.83
CA SER A 206 21.08 15.79 -7.95
C SER A 206 20.70 16.70 -6.76
N LYS A 207 21.71 17.31 -6.13
CA LYS A 207 21.50 18.27 -5.03
C LYS A 207 20.79 19.55 -5.49
N ALA A 208 21.18 20.07 -6.66
CA ALA A 208 20.59 21.27 -7.23
C ALA A 208 19.13 21.02 -7.65
N LEU A 209 18.84 19.87 -8.28
CA LEU A 209 17.49 19.47 -8.66
C LEU A 209 16.59 19.25 -7.45
N SER A 210 17.10 18.62 -6.37
CA SER A 210 16.35 18.46 -5.13
C SER A 210 15.97 19.80 -4.49
N LYS A 211 16.88 20.78 -4.51
CA LYS A 211 16.59 22.12 -4.02
C LYS A 211 15.59 22.85 -4.92
N TRP A 212 15.86 22.86 -6.22
CA TRP A 212 14.99 23.49 -7.20
C TRP A 212 13.56 22.92 -7.18
N SER A 213 13.42 21.60 -7.05
CA SER A 213 12.11 20.95 -6.95
C SER A 213 11.32 21.42 -5.72
N LYS A 214 11.98 21.60 -4.58
CA LYS A 214 11.33 22.17 -3.39
C LYS A 214 10.89 23.59 -3.59
N ASP A 215 11.72 24.38 -4.27
CA ASP A 215 11.44 25.81 -4.51
C ASP A 215 10.33 25.99 -5.57
N SER A 216 10.24 25.08 -6.56
CA SER A 216 9.29 25.17 -7.68
C SER A 216 7.96 24.47 -7.43
N TYR A 217 7.96 23.37 -6.66
CA TYR A 217 6.79 22.50 -6.47
C TYR A 217 6.42 22.29 -4.99
N GLY A 218 7.15 22.89 -4.05
CA GLY A 218 6.95 22.65 -2.62
C GLY A 218 5.53 23.00 -2.13
N ASP A 219 4.87 23.98 -2.72
CA ASP A 219 3.50 24.35 -2.37
C ASP A 219 2.48 23.33 -2.90
N ILE A 220 2.71 22.77 -4.09
CA ILE A 220 1.86 21.74 -4.68
C ILE A 220 1.91 20.46 -3.82
N PHE A 221 3.10 20.02 -3.42
CA PHE A 221 3.24 18.84 -2.56
C PHE A 221 2.56 19.05 -1.19
N ARG A 222 2.69 20.24 -0.59
CA ARG A 222 1.97 20.57 0.66
C ARG A 222 0.46 20.58 0.48
N GLN A 223 -0.04 21.08 -0.65
CA GLN A 223 -1.48 21.06 -0.94
C GLN A 223 -2.00 19.63 -1.08
N ILE A 224 -1.25 18.75 -1.76
CA ILE A 224 -1.59 17.32 -1.88
C ILE A 224 -1.61 16.64 -0.50
N ASP A 225 -0.60 16.87 0.34
CA ASP A 225 -0.55 16.34 1.70
C ASP A 225 -1.76 16.83 2.53
N THR A 226 -2.10 18.12 2.45
CA THR A 226 -3.27 18.68 3.14
C THR A 226 -4.58 18.08 2.64
N LEU A 227 -4.73 17.89 1.32
CA LEU A 227 -5.91 17.24 0.74
C LEU A 227 -5.98 15.76 1.17
N ALA A 228 -4.85 15.09 1.29
CA ALA A 228 -4.79 13.72 1.80
C ALA A 228 -5.30 13.63 3.25
N GLU A 229 -4.88 14.54 4.12
CA GLU A 229 -5.38 14.63 5.51
C GLU A 229 -6.89 14.90 5.56
N VAL A 230 -7.40 15.79 4.70
CA VAL A 230 -8.84 16.09 4.61
C VAL A 230 -9.63 14.86 4.18
N VAL A 231 -9.17 14.14 3.15
CA VAL A 231 -9.82 12.89 2.69
C VAL A 231 -9.83 11.85 3.81
N GLN A 232 -8.72 11.66 4.51
CA GLN A 232 -8.62 10.71 5.62
C GLN A 232 -9.61 11.04 6.75
N ASN A 233 -9.73 12.32 7.12
CA ASN A 233 -10.67 12.76 8.14
C ASN A 233 -12.13 12.51 7.71
N HIS A 234 -12.47 12.76 6.45
CA HIS A 234 -13.82 12.52 5.95
C HIS A 234 -14.12 11.02 5.73
N GLU A 235 -13.10 10.18 5.46
CA GLU A 235 -13.27 8.73 5.51
C GLU A 235 -13.66 8.26 6.91
N GLN A 236 -12.96 8.72 7.95
CA GLN A 236 -13.29 8.41 9.35
C GLN A 236 -14.65 8.96 9.76
N GLU A 237 -15.01 10.21 9.34
CA GLU A 237 -16.33 10.80 9.60
C GLU A 237 -17.43 9.94 8.97
N PHE A 238 -17.24 9.50 7.72
CA PHE A 238 -18.19 8.65 7.03
C PHE A 238 -18.34 7.28 7.70
N GLU A 239 -17.25 6.66 8.16
CA GLU A 239 -17.27 5.38 8.87
C GLU A 239 -18.01 5.46 10.20
N ASN A 240 -17.79 6.54 10.96
CA ASN A 240 -18.43 6.76 12.26
C ASN A 240 -19.91 7.15 12.11
N ASN A 241 -20.27 7.84 11.03
CA ASN A 241 -21.64 8.32 10.77
C ASN A 241 -21.95 8.30 9.26
N PRO A 242 -22.32 7.14 8.71
CA PRO A 242 -22.56 6.95 7.29
C PRO A 242 -23.87 7.60 6.85
N THR A 243 -23.81 8.89 6.51
CA THR A 243 -24.94 9.67 5.96
C THR A 243 -24.72 9.97 4.48
N SER A 244 -25.78 10.37 3.77
CA SER A 244 -25.65 10.87 2.39
C SER A 244 -24.73 12.10 2.31
N THR A 245 -24.81 12.99 3.30
CA THR A 245 -24.00 14.21 3.35
C THR A 245 -22.51 13.93 3.58
N SER A 246 -22.16 13.03 4.52
CA SER A 246 -20.76 12.66 4.74
C SER A 246 -20.16 11.94 3.54
N ARG A 247 -20.97 11.11 2.83
CA ARG A 247 -20.59 10.44 1.60
C ARG A 247 -20.31 11.41 0.46
N GLU A 248 -21.20 12.39 0.21
CA GLU A 248 -21.03 13.39 -0.85
C GLU A 248 -19.79 14.26 -0.60
N ARG A 249 -19.54 14.63 0.67
CA ARG A 249 -18.36 15.38 1.08
C ARG A 249 -17.08 14.58 0.78
N LEU A 250 -17.01 13.34 1.25
CA LEU A 250 -15.87 12.45 1.00
C LEU A 250 -15.58 12.30 -0.49
N GLN A 251 -16.61 12.11 -1.31
CA GLN A 251 -16.43 11.96 -2.75
C GLN A 251 -15.91 13.22 -3.41
N LYS A 252 -16.43 14.39 -3.00
CA LYS A 252 -15.95 15.69 -3.52
C LYS A 252 -14.46 15.89 -3.25
N ASP A 253 -14.01 15.54 -2.03
CA ASP A 253 -12.62 15.74 -1.66
C ASP A 253 -11.68 14.71 -2.32
N LYS A 254 -12.15 13.47 -2.54
CA LYS A 254 -11.42 12.47 -3.34
C LYS A 254 -11.18 12.97 -4.76
N ILE A 255 -12.22 13.51 -5.42
CA ILE A 255 -12.08 14.10 -6.76
C ILE A 255 -11.09 15.28 -6.74
N SER A 256 -11.19 16.17 -5.73
CA SER A 256 -10.28 17.30 -5.59
C SER A 256 -8.83 16.86 -5.42
N LYS A 257 -8.59 15.78 -4.65
CA LYS A 257 -7.26 15.20 -4.46
C LYS A 257 -6.75 14.56 -5.75
N GLU A 258 -7.56 13.78 -6.46
CA GLU A 258 -7.20 13.19 -7.74
C GLU A 258 -6.83 14.24 -8.78
N MET A 259 -7.57 15.35 -8.84
CA MET A 259 -7.24 16.48 -9.72
C MET A 259 -5.88 17.11 -9.36
N ALA A 260 -5.62 17.30 -8.07
CA ALA A 260 -4.33 17.84 -7.61
C ALA A 260 -3.17 16.87 -7.89
N ASP A 261 -3.37 15.55 -7.73
CA ASP A 261 -2.39 14.53 -8.09
C ASP A 261 -2.09 14.52 -9.60
N HIS A 262 -3.08 14.82 -10.44
CA HIS A 262 -2.92 14.93 -11.89
C HIS A 262 -2.24 16.25 -12.34
N GLU A 263 -2.33 17.33 -11.54
CA GLU A 263 -1.60 18.57 -11.78
C GLU A 263 -0.10 18.43 -11.53
N VAL A 264 0.31 17.44 -10.74
CA VAL A 264 1.71 16.98 -10.66
C VAL A 264 1.91 16.01 -11.83
N PRO A 265 2.50 16.44 -12.95
CA PRO A 265 2.64 15.58 -14.14
C PRO A 265 3.41 14.32 -13.78
N GLY A 266 2.79 13.14 -13.99
CA GLY A 266 3.38 11.83 -13.72
C GLY A 266 4.57 11.50 -14.63
#